data_e25ab63c6c07f3b2504db25a6f620aa2
#
_entry.id   e25ab63c6c07f3b2504db25a6f620aa2
#
_cell.length_a   1.000
_cell.length_b   1.000
_cell.length_c   1.000
_cell.angle_alpha   90.00
_cell.angle_beta   90.00
_cell.angle_gamma   90.00
#
_symmetry.space_group_name_H-M   'P 1'
#
loop_
_entity.id
_entity.type
_entity.pdbx_description
1 polymer ?
#
loop_
_entity_poly.entity_id
_entity_poly.type
_entity_poly.pdbx_seq_one_letter_code
_entity_poly.pdbx_strand_id
1 'polypeptide(L)' 'MAKIRVLIVDDSAVIRKMLEKIFSTAPDMEVVGTATDPYIARDKLVQLKPDVMTLDVEMPRMDGISFLEKVMQHFP' A
#
# COMPACT_ATOMS: atom_id res chain seq x y z
N MET A 1 10.30 -12.89 15.59
CA MET A 1 10.02 -11.46 15.48
C MET A 1 8.85 -11.21 14.54
N ALA A 2 8.09 -10.18 14.81
CA ALA A 2 6.99 -9.81 13.91
C ALA A 2 7.54 -9.36 12.56
N LYS A 3 6.85 -9.75 11.48
CA LYS A 3 7.20 -9.31 10.15
C LYS A 3 6.80 -7.85 9.91
N ILE A 4 7.51 -7.20 9.01
CA ILE A 4 7.12 -5.87 8.52
C ILE A 4 5.88 -6.04 7.64
N ARG A 5 4.79 -5.38 7.99
CA ARG A 5 3.50 -5.52 7.31
C ARG A 5 3.39 -4.46 6.22
N VAL A 6 3.16 -4.91 4.99
CA VAL A 6 3.19 -4.06 3.80
C VAL A 6 1.81 -3.99 3.15
N LEU A 7 1.36 -2.78 2.83
CA LEU A 7 0.19 -2.54 1.99
C LEU A 7 0.68 -2.04 0.62
N ILE A 8 0.23 -2.69 -0.45
CA ILE A 8 0.58 -2.31 -1.82
C ILE A 8 -0.59 -1.56 -2.45
N VAL A 9 -0.34 -0.33 -2.90
CA VAL A 9 -1.36 0.51 -3.53
C VAL A 9 -0.92 0.82 -4.96
N ASP A 10 -1.61 0.23 -5.94
CA ASP A 10 -1.30 0.39 -7.36
C ASP A 10 -2.52 -0.01 -8.17
N ASP A 11 -2.86 0.74 -9.21
CA ASP A 11 -4.00 0.42 -10.08
C ASP A 11 -3.68 -0.71 -11.07
N SER A 12 -2.42 -1.04 -11.27
CA SER A 12 -1.99 -2.12 -12.17
C SER A 12 -1.96 -3.47 -11.45
N ALA A 13 -2.78 -4.41 -11.91
CA ALA A 13 -2.78 -5.76 -11.38
C ALA A 13 -1.43 -6.46 -11.58
N VAL A 14 -0.77 -6.19 -12.69
CA VAL A 14 0.55 -6.76 -12.98
C VAL A 14 1.59 -6.29 -11.97
N ILE A 15 1.62 -5.00 -11.71
CA ILE A 15 2.58 -4.41 -10.75
C ILE A 15 2.28 -4.91 -9.34
N ARG A 16 0.99 -4.97 -8.94
CA ARG A 16 0.63 -5.50 -7.61
C ARG A 16 1.13 -6.93 -7.43
N LYS A 17 0.92 -7.78 -8.43
CA LYS A 17 1.39 -9.18 -8.37
C LYS A 17 2.90 -9.29 -8.33
N MET A 18 3.60 -8.46 -9.10
CA MET A 18 5.06 -8.43 -9.07
C MET A 18 5.59 -8.05 -7.69
N LEU A 19 5.01 -7.01 -7.09
CA LEU A 19 5.42 -6.55 -5.76
C LEU A 19 5.09 -7.59 -4.69
N GLU A 20 3.92 -8.22 -4.76
CA GLU A 20 3.57 -9.33 -3.85
C GLU A 20 4.61 -10.44 -3.92
N LYS A 21 5.02 -10.82 -5.12
CA LYS A 21 6.03 -11.87 -5.31
C LYS A 21 7.38 -11.46 -4.73
N ILE A 22 7.80 -10.23 -4.99
CA ILE A 22 9.07 -9.70 -4.48
C ILE A 22 9.06 -9.71 -2.95
N PHE A 23 8.02 -9.17 -2.32
CA PHE A 23 7.93 -9.13 -0.86
C PHE A 23 7.78 -10.51 -0.24
N SER A 24 7.15 -11.46 -0.95
CA SER A 24 6.98 -12.82 -0.43
C SER A 24 8.31 -13.58 -0.32
N THR A 25 9.33 -13.15 -1.04
CA THR A 25 10.67 -13.75 -0.93
C THR A 25 11.48 -13.20 0.23
N ALA A 26 11.04 -12.12 0.84
CA ALA A 26 11.72 -11.52 1.99
C ALA A 26 11.17 -12.14 3.27
N PRO A 27 11.99 -12.82 4.08
CA PRO A 27 11.49 -13.56 5.25
C PRO A 27 10.98 -12.67 6.37
N ASP A 28 11.35 -11.39 6.38
CA ASP A 28 10.95 -10.42 7.39
C ASP A 28 9.80 -9.51 6.95
N MET A 29 9.23 -9.74 5.78
CA MET A 29 8.15 -8.92 5.24
C MET A 29 6.90 -9.76 4.94
N GLU A 30 5.74 -9.12 5.05
CA GLU A 30 4.45 -9.75 4.80
C GLU A 30 3.53 -8.75 4.11
N VAL A 31 2.97 -9.12 2.96
CA VAL A 31 1.95 -8.31 2.30
C VAL A 31 0.63 -8.59 2.99
N VAL A 32 0.10 -7.60 3.70
CA VAL A 32 -1.15 -7.76 4.44
C VAL A 32 -2.37 -7.31 3.65
N GLY A 33 -2.17 -6.62 2.54
CA GLY A 33 -3.26 -6.22 1.67
C GLY A 33 -2.78 -5.49 0.45
N THR A 34 -3.68 -5.33 -0.52
CA THR A 34 -3.45 -4.55 -1.72
C THR A 34 -4.65 -3.64 -1.96
N ALA A 35 -4.44 -2.53 -2.65
CA ALA A 35 -5.51 -1.61 -3.00
C ALA A 35 -5.32 -1.12 -4.44
N THR A 36 -6.42 -0.96 -5.15
CA THR A 36 -6.41 -0.53 -6.56
C THR A 36 -6.55 0.97 -6.70
N ASP A 37 -6.99 1.66 -5.66
CA ASP A 37 -7.17 3.10 -5.69
C ASP A 37 -7.01 3.69 -4.27
N PRO A 38 -6.91 5.03 -4.17
CA PRO A 38 -6.67 5.68 -2.88
C PRO A 38 -7.78 5.49 -1.85
N TYR A 39 -9.03 5.34 -2.30
CA TYR A 39 -10.15 5.20 -1.37
C TYR A 39 -10.13 3.83 -0.68
N ILE A 40 -9.85 2.79 -1.45
CA ILE A 40 -9.67 1.44 -0.91
C ILE A 40 -8.45 1.41 0.01
N ALA A 41 -7.36 2.07 -0.39
CA ALA A 41 -6.14 2.15 0.42
C ALA A 41 -6.42 2.81 1.77
N ARG A 42 -7.19 3.89 1.78
CA ARG A 42 -7.55 4.57 3.03
C ARG A 42 -8.28 3.63 3.99
N ASP A 43 -9.24 2.88 3.48
CA ASP A 43 -10.00 1.93 4.30
C ASP A 43 -9.08 0.84 4.86
N LYS A 44 -8.17 0.33 4.03
CA LYS A 44 -7.23 -0.69 4.47
C LYS A 44 -6.18 -0.18 5.44
N LEU A 45 -5.77 1.08 5.32
CA LEU A 45 -4.89 1.71 6.30
C LEU A 45 -5.52 1.68 7.69
N VAL A 46 -6.80 2.00 7.78
CA VAL A 46 -7.53 1.99 9.05
C VAL A 46 -7.68 0.57 9.59
N GLN A 47 -8.05 -0.37 8.73
CA GLN A 47 -8.32 -1.75 9.14
C GLN A 47 -7.06 -2.54 9.48
N LEU A 48 -6.04 -2.43 8.63
CA LEU A 48 -4.86 -3.30 8.71
C LEU A 48 -3.69 -2.68 9.44
N LYS A 49 -3.62 -1.36 9.48
CA LYS A 49 -2.53 -0.60 10.13
C LYS A 49 -1.15 -1.12 9.72
N PRO A 50 -0.83 -1.08 8.39
CA PRO A 50 0.45 -1.58 7.92
C PRO A 50 1.62 -0.73 8.42
N ASP A 51 2.80 -1.33 8.43
CA ASP A 51 4.03 -0.62 8.80
C ASP A 51 4.57 0.21 7.63
N VAL A 52 4.37 -0.30 6.39
CA VAL A 52 4.87 0.32 5.17
C VAL A 52 3.79 0.26 4.09
N MET A 53 3.71 1.30 3.29
CA MET A 53 2.82 1.34 2.14
C MET A 53 3.63 1.69 0.90
N THR A 54 3.50 0.88 -0.18
CA THR A 54 4.01 1.27 -1.49
C THR A 54 2.90 2.01 -2.23
N LEU A 55 3.23 3.05 -2.97
CA LEU A 55 2.23 3.93 -3.56
C LEU A 55 2.62 4.32 -4.98
N ASP A 56 1.74 4.00 -5.94
CA ASP A 56 1.84 4.54 -7.30
C ASP A 56 1.30 5.96 -7.30
N VAL A 57 2.12 6.92 -7.75
CA VAL A 57 1.75 8.34 -7.73
C VAL A 57 0.84 8.74 -8.90
N GLU A 58 0.63 7.86 -9.88
CA GLU A 58 -0.17 8.14 -11.08
C GLU A 58 -1.49 7.37 -11.09
N MET A 59 -2.11 7.19 -9.93
CA MET A 59 -3.40 6.51 -9.86
C MET A 59 -4.54 7.41 -10.36
N PRO A 60 -5.55 6.80 -11.02
CA PRO A 60 -6.76 7.54 -11.39
C PRO A 60 -7.52 7.99 -10.15
N ARG A 61 -8.41 8.98 -10.29
CA ARG A 61 -9.29 9.53 -9.25
C ARG A 61 -8.59 10.46 -8.25
N MET A 62 -7.31 10.19 -7.93
CA MET A 62 -6.51 11.03 -7.04
C MET A 62 -5.05 10.70 -7.31
N ASP A 63 -4.21 11.72 -7.55
CA ASP A 63 -2.79 11.46 -7.74
C ASP A 63 -2.14 11.02 -6.41
N GLY A 64 -1.05 10.26 -6.54
CA GLY A 64 -0.40 9.67 -5.38
C GLY A 64 0.14 10.69 -4.38
N ILE A 65 0.57 11.86 -4.86
CA ILE A 65 1.10 12.91 -4.00
C ILE A 65 0.00 13.52 -3.15
N SER A 66 -1.16 13.83 -3.74
CA SER A 66 -2.31 14.35 -2.99
C SER A 66 -2.80 13.35 -1.96
N PHE A 67 -2.83 12.07 -2.32
CA PHE A 67 -3.20 11.01 -1.39
C PHE A 67 -2.21 10.93 -0.23
N LEU A 68 -0.91 10.99 -0.52
CA LEU A 68 0.13 10.93 0.49
C LEU A 68 0.01 12.11 1.47
N GLU A 69 -0.27 13.31 0.98
CA GLU A 69 -0.47 14.47 1.84
C GLU A 69 -1.61 14.25 2.82
N LYS A 70 -2.73 13.69 2.36
CA LYS A 70 -3.87 13.37 3.23
C LYS A 70 -3.53 12.29 4.24
N VAL A 71 -2.79 11.27 3.83
CA VAL A 71 -2.36 10.21 4.74
C VAL A 71 -1.47 10.78 5.84
N MET A 72 -0.53 11.65 5.50
CA MET A 72 0.38 12.24 6.48
C MET A 72 -0.33 13.15 7.49
N GLN A 73 -1.50 13.69 7.15
CA GLN A 73 -2.32 14.45 8.10
C GLN A 73 -2.96 13.57 9.17
N HIS A 74 -3.32 12.34 8.80
CA HIS A 74 -4.06 11.42 9.68
C HIS A 74 -3.20 10.31 10.26
N PHE A 75 -2.09 9.98 9.62
CA PHE A 75 -1.18 8.88 10.01
C PHE A 75 0.27 9.36 9.92
N PRO A 76 0.65 10.35 10.71
CA PRO A 76 2.02 10.90 10.67
C PRO A 76 3.08 9.92 11.15
#